data_2497716e789ab7913ad095f0df60fbde
#
_entry.id   2497716e789ab7913ad095f0df60fbde
#
_cell.length_a   1.000
_cell.length_b   1.000
_cell.length_c   1.000
_cell.angle_alpha   90.00
_cell.angle_beta   90.00
_cell.angle_gamma   90.00
#
_symmetry.space_group_name_H-M   'P 1'
#
loop_
_entity.id
_entity.type
_entity.pdbx_description
1 polymer ?
#
loop_
_entity_poly.entity_id
_entity_poly.type
_entity_poly.pdbx_seq_one_letter_code
_entity_poly.pdbx_strand_id
1 'polypeptide(L)'
;MELKMELSQKQVLSQHMVQSMEILQMSAQELEGYIEKLALENPVIELADSSQSKADMQQEDLQRKLDWLESTDLQNRVYYQQERDAENMEANWHDSRQSEENLEEYLHAQILLADYTELERVIMEYLICSLDSRGYFSGELAQVADHFNVSEEKVEELLQDIQELDPAGVGARNLQECLLLQIQRKKNYSDVTVEIIEHYMEEVAKNHLPNIAKKLQVSLEEVQQACEEIRSLNPKPGSSFSDREQLRYISPDAVVVKLENQFEILINEYQYPGFSISNYYQEMMQSTTDAEAKKYLQEKVQQAQWVSNCISQRSSTLSRVMHLLVEKQHEFFLEGPGHKRPMRLVDLAEELDLHESTISRAMRGKYLQCSWGVFPLNYFLTSVAVKSSNTDGMEDKTPEQMKTMIREIVDSENKKKPYSDQAISDLLIAKGIKLYRRTVNKYRTEMGIPDKSGRKEF
;
A
#
# COMPACT_ATOMS: atom_id res chain seq x y z
N MET A 1 -57.15 2.86 -3.55
CA MET A 1 -56.30 4.01 -3.24
C MET A 1 -55.26 3.71 -2.16
N GLU A 2 -55.57 2.92 -1.14
CA GLU A 2 -54.65 2.57 -0.03
C GLU A 2 -53.39 1.75 -0.47
N LEU A 3 -53.57 0.79 -1.40
CA LEU A 3 -52.46 -0.03 -1.87
C LEU A 3 -51.38 0.76 -2.65
N LYS A 4 -51.75 1.85 -3.35
CA LYS A 4 -50.78 2.72 -4.04
C LYS A 4 -50.02 3.62 -3.08
N MET A 5 -50.64 4.03 -1.99
CA MET A 5 -50.02 4.85 -0.94
C MET A 5 -49.00 4.03 -0.11
N GLU A 6 -49.30 2.78 0.22
CA GLU A 6 -48.34 1.90 0.91
C GLU A 6 -47.11 1.57 0.07
N LEU A 7 -47.27 1.29 -1.24
CA LEU A 7 -46.17 1.05 -2.14
C LEU A 7 -45.28 2.29 -2.35
N SER A 8 -45.84 3.51 -2.40
CA SER A 8 -45.10 4.76 -2.49
C SER A 8 -44.33 5.03 -1.20
N GLN A 9 -44.88 4.77 -0.05
CA GLN A 9 -44.24 4.98 1.25
C GLN A 9 -43.09 3.98 1.49
N LYS A 10 -43.23 2.73 1.07
CA LYS A 10 -42.15 1.71 1.10
C LYS A 10 -41.00 2.05 0.15
N GLN A 11 -41.30 2.58 -1.05
CA GLN A 11 -40.24 2.99 -2.01
C GLN A 11 -39.46 4.21 -1.49
N VAL A 12 -40.10 5.20 -0.89
CA VAL A 12 -39.42 6.38 -0.34
C VAL A 12 -38.51 5.99 0.85
N LEU A 13 -38.99 5.12 1.74
CA LEU A 13 -38.21 4.61 2.85
C LEU A 13 -36.99 3.81 2.35
N SER A 14 -37.13 3.03 1.27
CA SER A 14 -36.03 2.27 0.69
C SER A 14 -34.94 3.20 0.08
N GLN A 15 -35.34 4.29 -0.59
CA GLN A 15 -34.38 5.26 -1.15
C GLN A 15 -33.57 5.98 -0.06
N HIS A 16 -34.22 6.46 0.99
CA HIS A 16 -33.51 7.07 2.12
C HIS A 16 -32.57 6.10 2.83
N MET A 17 -32.97 4.83 2.99
CA MET A 17 -32.07 3.82 3.55
C MET A 17 -30.86 3.56 2.64
N VAL A 18 -31.05 3.46 1.32
CA VAL A 18 -29.95 3.26 0.37
C VAL A 18 -29.00 4.45 0.42
N GLN A 19 -29.49 5.67 0.37
CA GLN A 19 -28.65 6.88 0.46
C GLN A 19 -27.89 6.97 1.78
N SER A 20 -28.53 6.63 2.92
CA SER A 20 -27.82 6.63 4.20
C SER A 20 -26.69 5.58 4.25
N MET A 21 -26.91 4.41 3.62
CA MET A 21 -25.87 3.39 3.48
C MET A 21 -24.74 3.80 2.55
N GLU A 22 -25.03 4.55 1.48
CA GLU A 22 -24.04 5.11 0.58
C GLU A 22 -23.19 6.17 1.30
N ILE A 23 -23.80 7.11 2.03
CA ILE A 23 -23.09 8.10 2.84
C ILE A 23 -22.16 7.44 3.86
N LEU A 24 -22.56 6.33 4.46
CA LEU A 24 -21.74 5.59 5.42
C LEU A 24 -20.48 4.99 4.79
N GLN A 25 -20.56 4.57 3.51
CA GLN A 25 -19.45 3.93 2.79
C GLN A 25 -18.47 4.92 2.12
N MET A 26 -18.92 6.13 1.79
CA MET A 26 -18.14 7.12 1.07
C MET A 26 -16.78 7.36 1.74
N SER A 27 -15.74 7.58 0.98
CA SER A 27 -14.47 8.14 1.46
C SER A 27 -14.67 9.62 1.86
N ALA A 28 -13.67 10.25 2.46
CA ALA A 28 -13.74 11.67 2.78
C ALA A 28 -13.92 12.53 1.51
N GLN A 29 -13.15 12.25 0.47
CA GLN A 29 -13.23 12.96 -0.83
C GLN A 29 -14.57 12.76 -1.55
N GLU A 30 -15.12 11.54 -1.53
CA GLU A 30 -16.43 11.26 -2.12
C GLU A 30 -17.55 11.98 -1.37
N LEU A 31 -17.43 12.06 -0.03
CA LEU A 31 -18.39 12.80 0.79
C LEU A 31 -18.34 14.31 0.54
N GLU A 32 -17.12 14.86 0.41
CA GLU A 32 -16.91 16.26 0.03
C GLU A 32 -17.60 16.58 -1.29
N GLY A 33 -17.29 15.81 -2.35
CA GLY A 33 -17.94 15.99 -3.65
C GLY A 33 -19.47 15.78 -3.62
N TYR A 34 -19.96 14.91 -2.74
CA TYR A 34 -21.40 14.72 -2.54
C TYR A 34 -22.04 15.94 -1.87
N ILE A 35 -21.41 16.50 -0.82
CA ILE A 35 -21.88 17.69 -0.11
C ILE A 35 -21.89 18.92 -1.04
N GLU A 36 -20.84 19.10 -1.85
CA GLU A 36 -20.75 20.18 -2.85
C GLU A 36 -21.90 20.11 -3.87
N LYS A 37 -22.14 18.93 -4.45
CA LYS A 37 -23.26 18.72 -5.37
C LYS A 37 -24.61 19.03 -4.71
N LEU A 38 -24.77 18.61 -3.48
CA LEU A 38 -26.00 18.81 -2.73
C LEU A 38 -26.20 20.31 -2.38
N ALA A 39 -25.13 21.06 -2.12
CA ALA A 39 -25.19 22.50 -1.92
C ALA A 39 -25.59 23.26 -3.20
N LEU A 40 -25.15 22.78 -4.37
CA LEU A 40 -25.60 23.35 -5.65
C LEU A 40 -27.10 23.10 -5.92
N GLU A 41 -27.64 21.94 -5.48
CA GLU A 41 -29.04 21.57 -5.67
C GLU A 41 -29.99 22.14 -4.61
N ASN A 42 -29.45 22.44 -3.42
CA ASN A 42 -30.23 22.86 -2.26
C ASN A 42 -29.74 24.19 -1.68
N PRO A 43 -30.39 25.30 -1.97
CA PRO A 43 -29.96 26.64 -1.55
C PRO A 43 -29.98 26.84 -0.02
N VAL A 44 -30.60 25.94 0.73
CA VAL A 44 -30.70 26.02 2.21
C VAL A 44 -29.39 25.59 2.86
N ILE A 45 -28.51 24.91 2.12
CA ILE A 45 -27.22 24.42 2.61
C ILE A 45 -26.17 25.50 2.43
N GLU A 46 -25.54 25.89 3.50
CA GLU A 46 -24.35 26.73 3.51
C GLU A 46 -23.13 25.84 3.78
N LEU A 47 -22.19 25.88 2.86
CA LEU A 47 -20.86 25.36 3.12
C LEU A 47 -20.12 26.45 3.88
N ALA A 48 -19.70 26.17 5.09
CA ALA A 48 -18.78 27.05 5.78
C ALA A 48 -17.48 27.08 4.96
N ASP A 49 -17.15 28.23 4.39
CA ASP A 49 -15.85 28.44 3.79
C ASP A 49 -14.81 27.99 4.81
N SER A 50 -14.07 26.93 4.47
CA SER A 50 -13.03 26.34 5.31
C SER A 50 -11.85 27.28 5.54
N SER A 51 -11.94 28.46 4.97
CA SER A 51 -10.95 29.52 5.11
C SER A 51 -11.20 30.36 6.34
N GLN A 52 -10.41 30.14 7.36
CA GLN A 52 -9.84 31.13 8.27
C GLN A 52 -10.39 31.35 9.67
N SER A 53 -11.61 31.04 10.08
CA SER A 53 -11.95 31.40 11.49
C SER A 53 -12.31 30.25 12.44
N LYS A 54 -12.79 29.13 11.92
CA LYS A 54 -13.04 27.92 12.76
C LYS A 54 -11.92 26.90 12.64
N ALA A 55 -11.30 26.78 11.46
CA ALA A 55 -10.15 25.91 11.24
C ALA A 55 -8.96 26.38 12.09
N ASP A 56 -8.69 27.69 12.18
CA ASP A 56 -7.62 28.24 12.99
C ASP A 56 -7.84 27.99 14.48
N MET A 57 -9.06 28.18 15.02
CA MET A 57 -9.38 27.87 16.42
C MET A 57 -9.28 26.37 16.73
N GLN A 58 -9.70 25.53 15.80
CA GLN A 58 -9.70 24.08 15.99
C GLN A 58 -8.33 23.47 15.72
N GLN A 59 -7.57 24.00 14.76
CA GLN A 59 -6.14 23.69 14.60
C GLN A 59 -5.32 24.13 15.81
N GLU A 60 -5.60 25.30 16.37
CA GLU A 60 -4.95 25.73 17.62
C GLU A 60 -5.29 24.82 18.79
N ASP A 61 -6.55 24.34 18.93
CA ASP A 61 -6.93 23.39 19.97
C ASP A 61 -6.35 22.00 19.73
N LEU A 62 -6.28 21.56 18.47
CA LEU A 62 -5.62 20.32 18.10
C LEU A 62 -4.10 20.45 18.31
N GLN A 63 -3.49 21.54 17.89
CA GLN A 63 -2.06 21.81 18.14
C GLN A 63 -1.74 21.92 19.64
N ARG A 64 -2.60 22.58 20.44
CA ARG A 64 -2.42 22.59 21.91
C ARG A 64 -2.54 21.20 22.52
N LYS A 65 -3.47 20.37 22.04
CA LYS A 65 -3.56 18.95 22.44
C LYS A 65 -2.34 18.17 22.00
N LEU A 66 -1.85 18.37 20.78
CA LEU A 66 -0.66 17.74 20.26
C LEU A 66 0.61 18.21 20.99
N ASP A 67 0.76 19.52 21.26
CA ASP A 67 1.87 20.07 22.04
C ASP A 67 1.85 19.56 23.50
N TRP A 68 0.66 19.39 24.07
CA TRP A 68 0.50 18.77 25.38
C TRP A 68 0.90 17.29 25.37
N LEU A 69 0.50 16.54 24.33
CA LEU A 69 0.88 15.15 24.09
C LEU A 69 2.40 15.02 23.86
N GLU A 70 2.99 15.91 23.08
CA GLU A 70 4.44 15.95 22.82
C GLU A 70 5.25 16.21 24.11
N SER A 71 4.72 17.03 25.02
CA SER A 71 5.37 17.32 26.28
C SER A 71 5.34 16.17 27.27
N THR A 72 4.40 15.22 27.11
CA THR A 72 4.11 14.19 28.10
C THR A 72 4.69 12.82 27.73
N ASP A 73 5.00 12.54 26.45
CA ASP A 73 5.46 11.20 26.01
C ASP A 73 6.71 11.24 25.11
N LEU A 74 7.80 10.66 25.62
CA LEU A 74 9.08 10.55 24.90
C LEU A 74 9.02 9.68 23.65
N GLN A 75 8.11 8.71 23.56
CA GLN A 75 7.94 7.84 22.39
C GLN A 75 7.23 8.55 21.23
N ASN A 76 6.29 9.43 21.54
CA ASN A 76 5.62 10.25 20.53
C ASN A 76 6.52 11.38 20.02
N ARG A 77 7.53 11.78 20.79
CA ARG A 77 8.47 12.84 20.43
C ARG A 77 9.23 12.58 19.12
N VAL A 78 9.57 11.33 18.84
CA VAL A 78 10.25 10.93 17.59
C VAL A 78 9.32 11.12 16.37
N TYR A 79 8.03 10.92 16.56
CA TYR A 79 7.01 11.03 15.51
C TYR A 79 6.78 12.48 15.09
N TYR A 80 6.65 13.37 16.04
CA TYR A 80 6.47 14.81 15.79
C TYR A 80 7.76 15.55 15.44
N GLN A 81 8.95 15.03 15.78
CA GLN A 81 10.21 15.52 15.25
C GLN A 81 10.32 15.32 13.73
N GLN A 82 9.78 14.23 13.20
CA GLN A 82 9.73 14.02 11.74
C GLN A 82 8.85 15.06 11.01
N GLU A 83 7.74 15.51 11.62
CA GLU A 83 6.93 16.58 11.02
C GLU A 83 7.61 17.96 11.09
N ARG A 84 8.25 18.31 12.21
CA ARG A 84 9.04 19.56 12.32
C ARG A 84 10.27 19.56 11.42
N ASP A 85 10.90 18.41 11.24
CA ASP A 85 11.97 18.25 10.25
C ASP A 85 11.41 18.35 8.81
N ALA A 86 10.16 17.96 8.58
CA ALA A 86 9.47 18.16 7.30
C ALA A 86 9.15 19.64 7.03
N GLU A 87 8.70 20.43 8.03
CA GLU A 87 8.53 21.89 7.89
C GLU A 87 9.86 22.61 7.66
N ASN A 88 10.94 22.17 8.32
CA ASN A 88 12.30 22.66 8.04
C ASN A 88 12.85 22.12 6.70
N MET A 89 12.36 20.97 6.21
CA MET A 89 12.64 20.46 4.86
C MET A 89 11.93 21.27 3.78
N GLU A 90 10.79 21.91 4.04
CA GLU A 90 10.17 22.80 3.04
C GLU A 90 11.09 23.96 2.66
N ALA A 91 11.92 24.45 3.58
CA ALA A 91 12.96 25.44 3.27
C ALA A 91 14.11 24.84 2.44
N ASN A 92 14.40 23.56 2.58
CA ASN A 92 15.42 22.83 1.81
C ASN A 92 14.85 22.09 0.58
N TRP A 93 13.51 22.06 0.40
CA TRP A 93 12.87 21.39 -0.74
C TRP A 93 13.19 22.05 -2.08
N HIS A 94 13.63 23.29 -2.07
CA HIS A 94 14.14 23.95 -3.28
C HIS A 94 15.55 23.48 -3.68
N ASP A 95 16.34 22.94 -2.72
CA ASP A 95 17.71 22.49 -3.00
C ASP A 95 17.80 20.95 -3.20
N SER A 96 16.85 20.17 -2.70
CA SER A 96 16.79 18.73 -2.92
C SER A 96 15.92 18.31 -4.14
N ARG A 97 15.58 19.24 -5.01
CA ARG A 97 15.32 18.97 -6.42
C ARG A 97 16.67 18.74 -7.16
N GLN A 98 17.55 17.95 -6.61
CA GLN A 98 18.34 17.07 -7.47
C GLN A 98 17.29 16.27 -8.22
N SER A 99 17.12 16.59 -9.48
CA SER A 99 16.26 15.86 -10.40
C SER A 99 16.56 14.37 -10.18
N GLU A 100 15.65 13.66 -9.54
CA GLU A 100 15.67 12.21 -9.61
C GLU A 100 15.45 11.95 -11.09
N GLU A 101 16.57 11.79 -11.80
CA GLU A 101 16.61 11.63 -13.24
C GLU A 101 15.84 10.34 -13.54
N ASN A 102 14.85 10.45 -14.39
CA ASN A 102 14.16 9.29 -14.94
C ASN A 102 15.16 8.54 -15.83
N LEU A 103 15.10 7.22 -15.87
CA LEU A 103 15.97 6.41 -16.74
C LEU A 103 15.95 6.91 -18.18
N GLU A 104 14.78 7.28 -18.71
CA GLU A 104 14.60 7.81 -20.05
C GLU A 104 15.39 9.12 -20.25
N GLU A 105 15.24 10.09 -19.33
CA GLU A 105 15.94 11.38 -19.39
C GLU A 105 17.46 11.20 -19.31
N TYR A 106 17.91 10.27 -18.46
CA TYR A 106 19.33 9.95 -18.31
C TYR A 106 19.95 9.35 -19.58
N LEU A 107 19.25 8.41 -20.23
CA LEU A 107 19.67 7.81 -21.49
C LEU A 107 19.64 8.82 -22.64
N HIS A 108 18.60 9.66 -22.70
CA HIS A 108 18.53 10.74 -23.68
C HIS A 108 19.70 11.71 -23.59
N ALA A 109 20.09 12.09 -22.38
CA ALA A 109 21.25 12.97 -22.19
C ALA A 109 22.54 12.35 -22.75
N GLN A 110 22.73 11.04 -22.64
CA GLN A 110 23.87 10.33 -23.18
C GLN A 110 23.86 10.29 -24.72
N ILE A 111 22.69 10.04 -25.33
CA ILE A 111 22.54 10.03 -26.79
C ILE A 111 22.82 11.40 -27.41
N LEU A 112 22.44 12.47 -26.72
CA LEU A 112 22.70 13.84 -27.21
C LEU A 112 24.19 14.18 -27.29
N LEU A 113 25.04 13.47 -26.53
CA LEU A 113 26.50 13.67 -26.55
C LEU A 113 27.20 12.94 -27.71
N ALA A 114 26.53 12.02 -28.38
CA ALA A 114 27.06 11.24 -29.48
C ALA A 114 26.61 11.75 -30.85
N ASP A 115 27.43 11.50 -31.89
CA ASP A 115 27.15 11.96 -33.26
C ASP A 115 26.30 10.95 -34.03
N TYR A 116 24.96 11.00 -33.79
CA TYR A 116 23.96 10.23 -34.53
C TYR A 116 23.20 11.12 -35.53
N THR A 117 22.73 10.53 -36.61
CA THR A 117 21.82 11.20 -37.54
C THR A 117 20.45 11.47 -36.91
N GLU A 118 19.68 12.43 -37.42
CA GLU A 118 18.34 12.71 -36.86
C GLU A 118 17.40 11.49 -36.85
N LEU A 119 17.47 10.66 -37.92
CA LEU A 119 16.68 9.43 -38.01
C LEU A 119 17.11 8.40 -36.95
N GLU A 120 18.39 8.21 -36.74
CA GLU A 120 18.92 7.30 -35.72
C GLU A 120 18.52 7.74 -34.32
N ARG A 121 18.55 9.05 -34.03
CA ARG A 121 18.10 9.59 -32.76
C ARG A 121 16.64 9.28 -32.50
N VAL A 122 15.77 9.50 -33.45
CA VAL A 122 14.32 9.22 -33.32
C VAL A 122 14.06 7.73 -33.07
N ILE A 123 14.82 6.84 -33.74
CA ILE A 123 14.72 5.40 -33.52
C ILE A 123 15.21 5.04 -32.11
N MET A 124 16.33 5.59 -31.67
CA MET A 124 16.87 5.36 -30.31
C MET A 124 15.92 5.89 -29.22
N GLU A 125 15.32 7.06 -29.42
CA GLU A 125 14.28 7.60 -28.54
C GLU A 125 13.09 6.63 -28.41
N TYR A 126 12.62 6.10 -29.53
CA TYR A 126 11.54 5.11 -29.54
C TYR A 126 11.92 3.83 -28.81
N LEU A 127 13.16 3.34 -28.98
CA LEU A 127 13.68 2.16 -28.28
C LEU A 127 13.77 2.42 -26.77
N ILE A 128 14.22 3.60 -26.33
CA ILE A 128 14.27 3.99 -24.93
C ILE A 128 12.88 4.04 -24.30
N CYS A 129 11.90 4.67 -24.98
CA CYS A 129 10.52 4.67 -24.51
C CYS A 129 9.87 3.29 -24.47
N SER A 130 10.44 2.31 -25.16
CA SER A 130 10.01 0.91 -25.17
C SER A 130 10.65 0.05 -24.07
N LEU A 131 11.50 0.64 -23.23
CA LEU A 131 12.10 -0.05 -22.08
C LEU A 131 11.07 -0.17 -20.94
N ASP A 132 11.17 -1.28 -20.21
CA ASP A 132 10.37 -1.44 -18.98
C ASP A 132 11.03 -0.73 -17.78
N SER A 133 10.33 -0.68 -16.65
CA SER A 133 10.85 -0.10 -15.40
C SER A 133 12.11 -0.79 -14.85
N ARG A 134 12.46 -1.95 -15.39
CA ARG A 134 13.68 -2.69 -15.04
C ARG A 134 14.85 -2.32 -15.94
N GLY A 135 14.58 -1.64 -17.07
CA GLY A 135 15.54 -1.29 -18.10
C GLY A 135 15.67 -2.35 -19.19
N TYR A 136 14.72 -3.30 -19.32
CA TYR A 136 14.69 -4.29 -20.37
C TYR A 136 13.92 -3.83 -21.59
N PHE A 137 14.39 -4.21 -22.77
CA PHE A 137 13.67 -4.01 -24.01
C PHE A 137 12.61 -5.10 -24.19
N SER A 138 11.34 -4.72 -24.20
CA SER A 138 10.20 -5.63 -24.32
C SER A 138 9.54 -5.63 -25.70
N GLY A 139 10.06 -4.85 -26.67
CA GLY A 139 9.53 -4.73 -28.02
C GLY A 139 10.03 -5.81 -29.00
N GLU A 140 9.37 -5.94 -30.14
CA GLU A 140 9.85 -6.73 -31.28
C GLU A 140 10.60 -5.83 -32.26
N LEU A 141 11.86 -6.16 -32.60
CA LEU A 141 12.68 -5.36 -33.50
C LEU A 141 12.06 -5.22 -34.89
N ALA A 142 11.37 -6.26 -35.37
CA ALA A 142 10.68 -6.24 -36.65
C ALA A 142 9.59 -5.15 -36.71
N GLN A 143 8.84 -4.94 -35.65
CA GLN A 143 7.81 -3.88 -35.59
C GLN A 143 8.43 -2.48 -35.64
N VAL A 144 9.58 -2.29 -34.99
CA VAL A 144 10.32 -1.02 -35.03
C VAL A 144 10.89 -0.78 -36.43
N ALA A 145 11.45 -1.81 -37.07
CA ALA A 145 11.97 -1.76 -38.43
C ALA A 145 10.88 -1.39 -39.45
N ASP A 146 9.70 -2.00 -39.34
CA ASP A 146 8.55 -1.71 -40.18
C ASP A 146 8.01 -0.27 -39.95
N HIS A 147 8.00 0.19 -38.72
CA HIS A 147 7.47 1.53 -38.38
C HIS A 147 8.33 2.65 -38.97
N PHE A 148 9.65 2.50 -38.96
CA PHE A 148 10.57 3.50 -39.47
C PHE A 148 11.05 3.23 -40.91
N ASN A 149 10.61 2.15 -41.56
CA ASN A 149 11.04 1.68 -42.88
C ASN A 149 12.56 1.49 -42.98
N VAL A 150 13.18 0.93 -41.95
CA VAL A 150 14.61 0.67 -41.85
C VAL A 150 14.85 -0.86 -41.79
N SER A 151 16.02 -1.33 -42.11
CA SER A 151 16.37 -2.75 -41.98
C SER A 151 16.44 -3.14 -40.51
N GLU A 152 16.03 -4.38 -40.21
CA GLU A 152 16.09 -4.93 -38.85
C GLU A 152 17.54 -4.96 -38.31
N GLU A 153 18.53 -5.20 -39.17
CA GLU A 153 19.94 -5.15 -38.83
C GLU A 153 20.37 -3.77 -38.29
N LYS A 154 19.85 -2.69 -38.90
CA LYS A 154 20.15 -1.34 -38.43
C LYS A 154 19.52 -1.02 -37.08
N VAL A 155 18.32 -1.53 -36.83
CA VAL A 155 17.68 -1.37 -35.50
C VAL A 155 18.43 -2.16 -34.44
N GLU A 156 18.96 -3.32 -34.80
CA GLU A 156 19.79 -4.14 -33.87
C GLU A 156 21.12 -3.46 -33.55
N GLU A 157 21.79 -2.83 -34.53
CA GLU A 157 22.99 -2.00 -34.27
C GLU A 157 22.68 -0.88 -33.27
N LEU A 158 21.58 -0.13 -33.48
CA LEU A 158 21.18 0.96 -32.59
C LEU A 158 20.79 0.44 -31.17
N LEU A 159 20.23 -0.75 -31.08
CA LEU A 159 19.98 -1.37 -29.78
C LEU A 159 21.30 -1.75 -29.07
N GLN A 160 22.30 -2.23 -29.80
CA GLN A 160 23.62 -2.49 -29.25
C GLN A 160 24.32 -1.20 -28.77
N ASP A 161 24.15 -0.10 -29.50
CA ASP A 161 24.64 1.20 -29.06
C ASP A 161 23.95 1.63 -27.72
N ILE A 162 22.64 1.39 -27.57
CA ILE A 162 21.93 1.63 -26.29
C ILE A 162 22.45 0.72 -25.18
N GLN A 163 22.79 -0.53 -25.47
CA GLN A 163 23.35 -1.48 -24.51
C GLN A 163 24.74 -1.08 -24.00
N GLU A 164 25.47 -0.24 -24.76
CA GLU A 164 26.74 0.34 -24.35
C GLU A 164 26.59 1.56 -23.42
N LEU A 165 25.39 2.14 -23.28
CA LEU A 165 25.14 3.28 -22.41
C LEU A 165 25.16 2.89 -20.90
N ASP A 166 25.23 3.87 -20.03
CA ASP A 166 25.03 3.72 -18.58
C ASP A 166 23.54 3.83 -18.22
N PRO A 167 23.00 2.95 -17.36
CA PRO A 167 23.67 1.88 -16.57
C PRO A 167 23.92 0.59 -17.36
N ALA A 168 24.99 -0.10 -17.00
CA ALA A 168 25.37 -1.36 -17.67
C ALA A 168 24.26 -2.40 -17.62
N GLY A 169 23.92 -2.99 -18.79
CA GLY A 169 22.85 -3.99 -18.91
C GLY A 169 21.48 -3.42 -19.28
N VAL A 170 21.37 -2.11 -19.54
CA VAL A 170 20.16 -1.50 -20.10
C VAL A 170 19.94 -1.97 -21.55
N GLY A 171 18.68 -2.03 -22.00
CA GLY A 171 18.35 -2.48 -23.37
C GLY A 171 18.47 -3.99 -23.60
N ALA A 172 18.75 -4.78 -22.57
CA ALA A 172 18.78 -6.23 -22.66
C ALA A 172 17.37 -6.81 -22.89
N ARG A 173 17.27 -7.88 -23.68
CA ARG A 173 16.00 -8.58 -23.97
C ARG A 173 15.58 -9.54 -22.86
N ASN A 174 16.55 -10.04 -22.09
CA ASN A 174 16.34 -10.97 -20.98
C ASN A 174 17.41 -10.83 -19.90
N LEU A 175 17.19 -11.51 -18.77
CA LEU A 175 18.11 -11.48 -17.63
C LEU A 175 19.54 -11.98 -18.00
N GLN A 176 19.65 -13.02 -18.83
CA GLN A 176 20.94 -13.59 -19.23
C GLN A 176 21.76 -12.55 -19.99
N GLU A 177 21.16 -11.91 -20.99
CA GLU A 177 21.81 -10.85 -21.78
C GLU A 177 22.22 -9.66 -20.89
N CYS A 178 21.36 -9.23 -19.97
CA CYS A 178 21.66 -8.16 -19.03
C CYS A 178 22.91 -8.45 -18.18
N LEU A 179 23.02 -9.67 -17.67
CA LEU A 179 24.17 -10.08 -16.87
C LEU A 179 25.44 -10.20 -17.72
N LEU A 180 25.33 -10.73 -18.95
CA LEU A 180 26.46 -10.83 -19.88
C LEU A 180 27.00 -9.46 -20.26
N LEU A 181 26.14 -8.49 -20.58
CA LEU A 181 26.57 -7.12 -20.88
C LEU A 181 27.32 -6.48 -19.71
N GLN A 182 26.89 -6.71 -18.48
CA GLN A 182 27.57 -6.20 -17.29
C GLN A 182 28.96 -6.85 -17.11
N ILE A 183 29.06 -8.13 -17.39
CA ILE A 183 30.35 -8.87 -17.31
C ILE A 183 31.32 -8.38 -18.38
N GLN A 184 30.90 -8.26 -19.63
CA GLN A 184 31.74 -7.79 -20.74
C GLN A 184 32.34 -6.41 -20.44
N ARG A 185 31.57 -5.54 -19.76
CA ARG A 185 32.05 -4.20 -19.40
C ARG A 185 33.05 -4.17 -18.26
N LYS A 186 32.91 -5.06 -17.27
CA LYS A 186 33.81 -5.11 -16.09
C LYS A 186 35.11 -5.85 -16.26
N LYS A 187 35.31 -6.64 -17.32
CA LYS A 187 36.55 -7.37 -17.73
C LYS A 187 37.24 -8.28 -16.67
N ASN A 188 36.66 -8.49 -15.50
CA ASN A 188 37.29 -9.17 -14.37
C ASN A 188 36.50 -10.38 -13.86
N TYR A 189 35.87 -11.14 -14.76
CA TYR A 189 35.07 -12.31 -14.39
C TYR A 189 35.69 -13.60 -14.97
N SER A 190 35.39 -14.71 -14.28
CA SER A 190 35.81 -16.04 -14.69
C SER A 190 35.05 -16.53 -15.93
N ASP A 191 35.69 -17.26 -16.82
CA ASP A 191 35.03 -17.91 -17.96
C ASP A 191 33.90 -18.85 -17.48
N VAL A 192 34.06 -19.45 -16.31
CA VAL A 192 33.04 -20.28 -15.63
C VAL A 192 31.77 -19.47 -15.33
N THR A 193 31.90 -18.20 -14.95
CA THR A 193 30.75 -17.32 -14.66
C THR A 193 29.92 -17.07 -15.91
N VAL A 194 30.57 -16.84 -17.06
CA VAL A 194 29.90 -16.63 -18.35
C VAL A 194 29.12 -17.88 -18.75
N GLU A 195 29.76 -19.07 -18.67
CA GLU A 195 29.13 -20.33 -19.04
C GLU A 195 27.97 -20.71 -18.16
N ILE A 196 28.01 -20.35 -16.85
CA ILE A 196 26.91 -20.52 -15.92
C ILE A 196 25.73 -19.64 -16.31
N ILE A 197 25.97 -18.38 -16.69
CA ILE A 197 24.88 -17.44 -17.07
C ILE A 197 24.21 -17.89 -18.37
N GLU A 198 24.97 -18.35 -19.34
CA GLU A 198 24.43 -18.78 -20.64
C GLU A 198 23.61 -20.06 -20.54
N HIS A 199 24.01 -21.04 -19.73
CA HIS A 199 23.47 -22.39 -19.83
C HIS A 199 22.85 -22.93 -18.51
N TYR A 200 23.24 -22.40 -17.33
CA TYR A 200 22.89 -23.03 -16.04
C TYR A 200 22.12 -22.15 -15.05
N MET A 201 21.58 -21.03 -15.49
CA MET A 201 20.83 -20.11 -14.61
C MET A 201 19.66 -20.76 -13.88
N GLU A 202 18.95 -21.68 -14.53
CA GLU A 202 17.85 -22.42 -13.88
C GLU A 202 18.34 -23.35 -12.77
N GLU A 203 19.52 -23.97 -12.94
CA GLU A 203 20.11 -24.84 -11.94
C GLU A 203 20.65 -24.05 -10.74
N VAL A 204 21.19 -22.85 -11.00
CA VAL A 204 21.57 -21.89 -9.96
C VAL A 204 20.33 -21.46 -9.16
N ALA A 205 19.23 -21.12 -9.82
CA ALA A 205 17.97 -20.75 -9.16
C ALA A 205 17.41 -21.87 -8.25
N LYS A 206 17.64 -23.13 -8.62
CA LYS A 206 17.28 -24.32 -7.82
C LYS A 206 18.36 -24.72 -6.80
N ASN A 207 19.46 -23.97 -6.72
CA ASN A 207 20.61 -24.23 -5.83
C ASN A 207 21.26 -25.62 -6.06
N HIS A 208 21.31 -26.09 -7.32
CA HIS A 208 21.88 -27.38 -7.68
C HIS A 208 23.39 -27.26 -8.01
N LEU A 209 24.18 -26.53 -7.21
CA LEU A 209 25.59 -26.24 -7.43
C LEU A 209 26.45 -27.49 -7.66
N PRO A 210 26.28 -28.63 -6.92
CA PRO A 210 27.06 -29.84 -7.18
C PRO A 210 26.82 -30.46 -8.56
N ASN A 211 25.66 -30.24 -9.18
CA ASN A 211 25.39 -30.74 -10.53
C ASN A 211 26.09 -29.88 -11.57
N ILE A 212 26.13 -28.56 -11.38
CA ILE A 212 26.85 -27.61 -12.23
C ILE A 212 28.37 -27.95 -12.20
N ALA A 213 28.94 -28.12 -11.00
CA ALA A 213 30.34 -28.49 -10.82
C ALA A 213 30.73 -29.76 -11.58
N LYS A 214 29.85 -30.79 -11.57
CA LYS A 214 30.09 -32.03 -12.32
C LYS A 214 30.00 -31.86 -13.84
N LYS A 215 29.07 -31.03 -14.32
CA LYS A 215 28.87 -30.79 -15.76
C LYS A 215 30.01 -29.97 -16.35
N LEU A 216 30.45 -28.94 -15.63
CA LEU A 216 31.56 -28.08 -16.04
C LEU A 216 32.94 -28.65 -15.71
N GLN A 217 33.02 -29.78 -14.97
CA GLN A 217 34.28 -30.41 -14.50
C GLN A 217 35.17 -29.46 -13.69
N VAL A 218 34.52 -28.57 -12.90
CA VAL A 218 35.17 -27.53 -12.07
C VAL A 218 34.98 -27.88 -10.59
N SER A 219 35.77 -27.27 -9.74
CA SER A 219 35.60 -27.45 -8.28
C SER A 219 34.30 -26.79 -7.78
N LEU A 220 33.76 -27.31 -6.69
CA LEU A 220 32.56 -26.69 -6.09
C LEU A 220 32.84 -25.26 -5.60
N GLU A 221 34.07 -24.99 -5.15
CA GLU A 221 34.53 -23.69 -4.69
C GLU A 221 34.49 -22.64 -5.83
N GLU A 222 34.95 -23.04 -7.03
CA GLU A 222 34.92 -22.17 -8.22
C GLU A 222 33.46 -21.84 -8.64
N VAL A 223 32.53 -22.82 -8.56
CA VAL A 223 31.13 -22.59 -8.85
C VAL A 223 30.49 -21.65 -7.80
N GLN A 224 30.88 -21.79 -6.52
CA GLN A 224 30.41 -20.88 -5.47
C GLN A 224 30.89 -19.45 -5.70
N GLN A 225 32.19 -19.30 -6.03
CA GLN A 225 32.77 -18.00 -6.36
C GLN A 225 32.06 -17.37 -7.56
N ALA A 226 31.81 -18.12 -8.63
CA ALA A 226 31.06 -17.65 -9.78
C ALA A 226 29.62 -17.22 -9.41
N CYS A 227 28.96 -17.96 -8.53
CA CYS A 227 27.63 -17.57 -8.02
C CYS A 227 27.65 -16.28 -7.16
N GLU A 228 28.72 -16.05 -6.40
CA GLU A 228 28.92 -14.80 -5.67
C GLU A 228 29.17 -13.63 -6.61
N GLU A 229 29.95 -13.84 -7.67
CA GLU A 229 30.13 -12.86 -8.74
C GLU A 229 28.80 -12.49 -9.39
N ILE A 230 27.96 -13.47 -9.76
CA ILE A 230 26.64 -13.26 -10.34
C ILE A 230 25.74 -12.47 -9.37
N ARG A 231 25.78 -12.77 -8.06
CA ARG A 231 25.01 -12.03 -7.04
C ARG A 231 25.45 -10.57 -6.90
N SER A 232 26.69 -10.25 -7.24
CA SER A 232 27.20 -8.87 -7.21
C SER A 232 26.71 -8.00 -8.37
N LEU A 233 26.13 -8.62 -9.41
CA LEU A 233 25.58 -7.93 -10.58
C LEU A 233 24.18 -7.40 -10.30
N ASN A 234 23.77 -6.35 -11.03
CA ASN A 234 22.45 -5.78 -10.89
C ASN A 234 21.46 -6.38 -11.90
N PRO A 235 20.49 -7.21 -11.47
CA PRO A 235 19.53 -7.81 -12.39
C PRO A 235 18.46 -6.82 -12.90
N LYS A 236 18.42 -5.60 -12.40
CA LYS A 236 17.44 -4.56 -12.77
C LYS A 236 18.12 -3.20 -12.84
N PRO A 237 18.83 -2.89 -13.93
CA PRO A 237 19.58 -1.64 -14.04
C PRO A 237 18.70 -0.38 -13.93
N GLY A 238 17.44 -0.45 -14.37
CA GLY A 238 16.48 0.66 -14.27
C GLY A 238 15.97 0.95 -12.84
N SER A 239 16.11 0.00 -11.91
CA SER A 239 15.53 0.15 -10.56
C SER A 239 16.21 1.22 -9.68
N SER A 240 17.38 1.71 -10.08
CA SER A 240 18.06 2.83 -9.40
C SER A 240 17.49 4.20 -9.78
N PHE A 241 16.71 4.24 -10.84
CA PHE A 241 16.02 5.44 -11.28
C PHE A 241 14.59 5.39 -10.73
N SER A 242 14.14 6.48 -10.12
CA SER A 242 12.81 6.50 -9.54
C SER A 242 11.76 6.48 -10.64
N ASP A 243 11.00 5.39 -10.73
CA ASP A 243 9.67 5.47 -11.32
C ASP A 243 8.89 6.46 -10.46
N ARG A 244 8.48 7.57 -11.03
CA ARG A 244 7.47 8.44 -10.42
C ARG A 244 6.13 7.72 -10.39
N GLU A 245 6.05 6.57 -9.74
CA GLU A 245 4.76 6.12 -9.27
C GLU A 245 4.26 7.23 -8.35
N GLN A 246 3.20 7.87 -8.77
CA GLN A 246 2.52 8.87 -7.95
C GLN A 246 2.24 8.22 -6.59
N LEU A 247 3.07 8.54 -5.61
CA LEU A 247 2.85 8.12 -4.24
C LEU A 247 1.46 8.62 -3.87
N ARG A 248 0.49 7.72 -3.84
CA ARG A 248 -0.87 8.05 -3.43
C ARG A 248 -0.81 8.40 -1.96
N TYR A 249 -0.85 9.68 -1.68
CA TYR A 249 -0.96 10.18 -0.31
C TYR A 249 -2.29 9.70 0.26
N ILE A 250 -2.23 8.90 1.30
CA ILE A 250 -3.42 8.41 2.00
C ILE A 250 -3.54 9.25 3.26
N SER A 251 -4.54 10.14 3.29
CA SER A 251 -4.90 10.86 4.52
C SER A 251 -5.65 9.90 5.46
N PRO A 252 -5.21 9.73 6.71
CA PRO A 252 -5.86 8.84 7.66
C PRO A 252 -7.16 9.45 8.19
N ASP A 253 -8.20 8.63 8.35
CA ASP A 253 -9.48 9.03 8.95
C ASP A 253 -9.40 9.17 10.47
N ALA A 254 -8.46 8.46 11.11
CA ALA A 254 -8.20 8.55 12.54
C ALA A 254 -6.72 8.36 12.87
N VAL A 255 -6.27 9.00 13.95
CA VAL A 255 -4.94 8.88 14.51
C VAL A 255 -5.05 8.33 15.92
N VAL A 256 -4.30 7.26 16.21
CA VAL A 256 -4.21 6.68 17.56
C VAL A 256 -2.90 7.10 18.17
N VAL A 257 -2.98 7.84 19.27
CA VAL A 257 -1.84 8.34 20.03
C VAL A 257 -1.74 7.61 21.36
N LYS A 258 -0.54 7.14 21.69
CA LYS A 258 -0.28 6.50 22.98
C LYS A 258 0.01 7.56 24.03
N LEU A 259 -0.79 7.62 25.07
CA LEU A 259 -0.56 8.36 26.30
C LEU A 259 -0.12 7.39 27.38
N GLU A 260 0.91 7.69 28.15
CA GLU A 260 1.50 6.88 29.23
C GLU A 260 0.92 5.45 29.44
N ASN A 261 -0.38 5.32 29.71
CA ASN A 261 -1.09 4.03 29.93
C ASN A 261 -2.40 3.89 29.13
N GLN A 262 -2.76 4.85 28.30
CA GLN A 262 -4.03 4.83 27.55
C GLN A 262 -3.77 5.21 26.08
N PHE A 263 -4.66 4.78 25.20
CA PHE A 263 -4.67 5.21 23.81
C PHE A 263 -5.77 6.24 23.61
N GLU A 264 -5.43 7.39 23.07
CA GLU A 264 -6.38 8.40 22.64
C GLU A 264 -6.58 8.32 21.13
N ILE A 265 -7.84 8.47 20.69
CA ILE A 265 -8.22 8.37 19.30
C ILE A 265 -8.68 9.75 18.84
N LEU A 266 -7.91 10.31 17.91
CA LEU A 266 -8.24 11.57 17.26
C LEU A 266 -8.87 11.24 15.90
N ILE A 267 -10.15 11.53 15.72
CA ILE A 267 -10.84 11.34 14.44
C ILE A 267 -10.70 12.63 13.64
N ASN A 268 -10.27 12.48 12.41
CA ASN A 268 -10.10 13.61 11.50
C ASN A 268 -11.45 13.99 10.87
N GLU A 269 -12.28 14.68 11.66
CA GLU A 269 -13.61 15.14 11.20
C GLU A 269 -13.52 16.38 10.30
N TYR A 270 -12.33 16.97 10.18
CA TYR A 270 -12.11 18.24 9.45
C TYR A 270 -11.85 18.08 7.96
N GLN A 271 -11.86 16.85 7.45
CA GLN A 271 -11.59 16.57 6.02
C GLN A 271 -12.72 17.02 5.08
N TYR A 272 -13.87 17.46 5.60
CA TYR A 272 -14.97 17.93 4.76
C TYR A 272 -15.45 19.30 5.20
N PRO A 273 -15.93 20.13 4.23
CA PRO A 273 -16.42 21.46 4.53
C PRO A 273 -17.56 21.40 5.55
N GLY A 274 -17.56 22.33 6.49
CA GLY A 274 -18.58 22.42 7.51
C GLY A 274 -19.97 22.54 6.88
N PHE A 275 -20.83 21.57 7.15
CA PHE A 275 -22.21 21.54 6.65
C PHE A 275 -23.11 22.26 7.63
N SER A 276 -23.71 23.37 7.21
CA SER A 276 -24.68 24.13 8.04
C SER A 276 -25.93 24.44 7.27
N ILE A 277 -27.04 24.55 8.02
CA ILE A 277 -28.32 24.93 7.46
C ILE A 277 -28.50 26.43 7.69
N SER A 278 -28.71 27.19 6.62
CA SER A 278 -28.86 28.64 6.66
C SER A 278 -30.03 29.07 7.55
N ASN A 279 -29.72 29.90 8.53
CA ASN A 279 -30.72 30.50 9.43
C ASN A 279 -31.67 31.41 8.65
N TYR A 280 -31.20 32.07 7.61
CA TYR A 280 -32.01 32.96 6.77
C TYR A 280 -33.21 32.22 6.15
N TYR A 281 -33.01 31.03 5.61
CA TYR A 281 -34.12 30.26 5.02
C TYR A 281 -35.07 29.67 6.10
N GLN A 282 -34.57 29.42 7.29
CA GLN A 282 -35.43 29.02 8.41
C GLN A 282 -36.34 30.14 8.86
N GLU A 283 -35.86 31.37 8.95
CA GLU A 283 -36.67 32.56 9.26
C GLU A 283 -37.63 32.89 8.11
N MET A 284 -37.18 32.78 6.87
CA MET A 284 -38.01 32.98 5.69
C MET A 284 -39.20 32.00 5.63
N MET A 285 -38.97 30.71 6.02
CA MET A 285 -40.05 29.72 6.10
C MET A 285 -41.15 30.09 7.12
N GLN A 286 -40.78 30.81 8.20
CA GLN A 286 -41.77 31.29 9.21
C GLN A 286 -42.51 32.53 8.74
N SER A 287 -41.89 33.40 7.95
CA SER A 287 -42.43 34.68 7.51
C SER A 287 -43.21 34.62 6.19
N THR A 288 -43.01 33.58 5.37
CA THR A 288 -43.63 33.46 4.05
C THR A 288 -45.09 33.06 4.14
N THR A 289 -45.95 33.83 3.46
CA THR A 289 -47.43 33.61 3.38
C THR A 289 -47.81 32.73 2.18
N ASP A 290 -46.91 32.52 1.23
CA ASP A 290 -47.15 31.71 0.05
C ASP A 290 -47.00 30.20 0.37
N ALA A 291 -48.11 29.44 0.15
CA ALA A 291 -48.18 28.03 0.51
C ALA A 291 -47.25 27.14 -0.33
N GLU A 292 -47.02 27.45 -1.61
CA GLU A 292 -46.13 26.67 -2.48
C GLU A 292 -44.69 26.89 -2.09
N ALA A 293 -44.26 28.13 -1.91
CA ALA A 293 -42.90 28.47 -1.46
C ALA A 293 -42.58 27.85 -0.08
N LYS A 294 -43.53 27.88 0.84
CA LYS A 294 -43.38 27.27 2.16
C LYS A 294 -43.20 25.75 2.09
N LYS A 295 -43.96 25.08 1.24
CA LYS A 295 -43.85 23.64 1.05
C LYS A 295 -42.48 23.26 0.44
N TYR A 296 -42.04 24.01 -0.57
CA TYR A 296 -40.76 23.83 -1.19
C TYR A 296 -39.57 23.98 -0.19
N LEU A 297 -39.59 25.07 0.59
CA LEU A 297 -38.59 25.32 1.61
C LEU A 297 -38.59 24.22 2.69
N GLN A 298 -39.77 23.77 3.10
CA GLN A 298 -39.92 22.71 4.09
C GLN A 298 -39.31 21.38 3.59
N GLU A 299 -39.56 21.00 2.35
CA GLU A 299 -38.96 19.81 1.74
C GLU A 299 -37.42 19.92 1.67
N LYS A 300 -36.88 21.09 1.29
CA LYS A 300 -35.44 21.32 1.19
C LYS A 300 -34.76 21.37 2.56
N VAL A 301 -35.37 21.97 3.57
CA VAL A 301 -34.88 21.96 4.96
C VAL A 301 -34.87 20.54 5.54
N GLN A 302 -35.93 19.77 5.31
CA GLN A 302 -36.01 18.37 5.77
C GLN A 302 -34.93 17.51 5.11
N GLN A 303 -34.67 17.70 3.79
CA GLN A 303 -33.61 17.02 3.10
C GLN A 303 -32.25 17.36 3.70
N ALA A 304 -31.94 18.62 3.94
CA ALA A 304 -30.71 19.09 4.54
C ALA A 304 -30.53 18.53 5.96
N GLN A 305 -31.55 18.57 6.81
CA GLN A 305 -31.51 18.00 8.15
C GLN A 305 -31.26 16.49 8.14
N TRP A 306 -31.90 15.77 7.21
CA TRP A 306 -31.71 14.34 7.09
C TRP A 306 -30.23 14.00 6.71
N VAL A 307 -29.64 14.70 5.75
CA VAL A 307 -28.23 14.50 5.36
C VAL A 307 -27.30 14.84 6.53
N SER A 308 -27.54 15.95 7.24
CA SER A 308 -26.77 16.31 8.44
C SER A 308 -26.80 15.19 9.49
N ASN A 309 -27.97 14.62 9.74
CA ASN A 309 -28.10 13.48 10.65
C ASN A 309 -27.36 12.24 10.18
N CYS A 310 -27.37 11.95 8.86
CA CYS A 310 -26.61 10.83 8.30
C CYS A 310 -25.10 11.01 8.48
N ILE A 311 -24.58 12.23 8.26
CA ILE A 311 -23.17 12.56 8.46
C ILE A 311 -22.79 12.40 9.94
N SER A 312 -23.59 12.94 10.86
CA SER A 312 -23.37 12.80 12.30
C SER A 312 -23.41 11.33 12.77
N GLN A 313 -24.36 10.56 12.24
CA GLN A 313 -24.46 9.12 12.54
C GLN A 313 -23.26 8.34 12.00
N ARG A 314 -22.73 8.71 10.81
CA ARG A 314 -21.50 8.13 10.24
C ARG A 314 -20.32 8.37 11.17
N SER A 315 -20.09 9.63 11.60
CA SER A 315 -18.99 9.98 12.49
C SER A 315 -19.09 9.25 13.83
N SER A 316 -20.26 9.26 14.44
CA SER A 316 -20.52 8.52 15.69
C SER A 316 -20.28 7.01 15.56
N THR A 317 -20.72 6.41 14.44
CA THR A 317 -20.51 4.97 14.19
C THR A 317 -19.03 4.66 14.04
N LEU A 318 -18.29 5.47 13.27
CA LEU A 318 -16.87 5.32 13.08
C LEU A 318 -16.11 5.45 14.41
N SER A 319 -16.44 6.47 15.21
CA SER A 319 -15.85 6.67 16.53
C SER A 319 -16.03 5.45 17.44
N ARG A 320 -17.24 4.92 17.53
CA ARG A 320 -17.55 3.74 18.35
C ARG A 320 -16.77 2.50 17.87
N VAL A 321 -16.68 2.28 16.55
CA VAL A 321 -15.91 1.19 15.96
C VAL A 321 -14.44 1.33 16.29
N MET A 322 -13.87 2.55 16.16
CA MET A 322 -12.46 2.83 16.45
C MET A 322 -12.12 2.58 17.92
N HIS A 323 -12.93 3.07 18.86
CA HIS A 323 -12.71 2.85 20.29
C HIS A 323 -12.68 1.36 20.64
N LEU A 324 -13.65 0.60 20.14
CA LEU A 324 -13.71 -0.83 20.38
C LEU A 324 -12.53 -1.58 19.73
N LEU A 325 -12.14 -1.16 18.51
CA LEU A 325 -11.00 -1.75 17.82
C LEU A 325 -9.70 -1.54 18.60
N VAL A 326 -9.44 -0.33 19.08
CA VAL A 326 -8.24 -0.03 19.87
C VAL A 326 -8.24 -0.80 21.20
N GLU A 327 -9.37 -0.91 21.86
CA GLU A 327 -9.52 -1.70 23.09
C GLU A 327 -9.20 -3.18 22.87
N LYS A 328 -9.75 -3.78 21.80
CA LYS A 328 -9.53 -5.19 21.48
C LYS A 328 -8.11 -5.49 20.98
N GLN A 329 -7.52 -4.57 20.25
CA GLN A 329 -6.19 -4.70 19.66
C GLN A 329 -5.08 -4.02 20.47
N HIS A 330 -5.28 -3.84 21.77
CA HIS A 330 -4.36 -3.14 22.65
C HIS A 330 -2.91 -3.62 22.55
N GLU A 331 -2.68 -4.94 22.43
CA GLU A 331 -1.34 -5.51 22.26
C GLU A 331 -0.67 -5.11 20.95
N PHE A 332 -1.46 -5.04 19.85
CA PHE A 332 -0.95 -4.56 18.58
C PHE A 332 -0.42 -3.10 18.70
N PHE A 333 -1.14 -2.22 19.38
CA PHE A 333 -0.72 -0.84 19.53
C PHE A 333 0.48 -0.69 20.47
N LEU A 334 0.69 -1.62 21.41
CA LEU A 334 1.85 -1.61 22.31
C LEU A 334 3.10 -2.23 21.68
N GLU A 335 2.98 -3.42 21.08
CA GLU A 335 4.09 -4.28 20.70
C GLU A 335 4.32 -4.35 19.17
N GLY A 336 3.35 -3.89 18.38
CA GLY A 336 3.45 -3.81 16.93
C GLY A 336 2.75 -4.92 16.14
N PRO A 337 2.97 -4.95 14.81
CA PRO A 337 2.21 -5.79 13.88
C PRO A 337 2.22 -7.29 14.16
N GLY A 338 3.22 -7.81 14.87
CA GLY A 338 3.32 -9.22 15.23
C GLY A 338 2.32 -9.68 16.31
N HIS A 339 1.74 -8.76 17.10
CA HIS A 339 0.92 -9.04 18.28
C HIS A 339 -0.58 -8.75 18.06
N LYS A 340 -1.03 -8.91 16.82
CA LYS A 340 -2.43 -8.71 16.46
C LYS A 340 -3.31 -9.84 16.97
N ARG A 341 -4.36 -9.52 17.73
CA ARG A 341 -5.36 -10.49 18.19
C ARG A 341 -6.37 -10.83 17.08
N PRO A 342 -6.82 -12.10 16.98
CA PRO A 342 -7.86 -12.45 16.03
C PRO A 342 -9.18 -11.77 16.42
N MET A 343 -9.80 -11.09 15.46
CA MET A 343 -11.05 -10.35 15.64
C MET A 343 -11.90 -10.46 14.38
N ARG A 344 -13.19 -10.78 14.52
CA ARG A 344 -14.13 -10.91 13.41
C ARG A 344 -15.14 -9.78 13.43
N LEU A 345 -15.77 -9.51 12.30
CA LEU A 345 -16.85 -8.53 12.18
C LEU A 345 -18.01 -8.82 13.13
N VAL A 346 -18.32 -10.11 13.34
CA VAL A 346 -19.39 -10.55 14.28
C VAL A 346 -19.10 -10.08 15.70
N ASP A 347 -17.85 -10.20 16.14
CA ASP A 347 -17.43 -9.85 17.50
C ASP A 347 -17.62 -8.32 17.77
N LEU A 348 -17.35 -7.49 16.75
CA LEU A 348 -17.63 -6.04 16.81
C LEU A 348 -19.14 -5.73 16.74
N ALA A 349 -19.87 -6.51 15.94
CA ALA A 349 -21.31 -6.32 15.74
C ALA A 349 -22.12 -6.58 17.02
N GLU A 350 -21.78 -7.64 17.73
CA GLU A 350 -22.42 -8.03 19.00
C GLU A 350 -22.18 -6.97 20.09
N GLU A 351 -20.96 -6.45 20.22
CA GLU A 351 -20.64 -5.45 21.26
C GLU A 351 -21.20 -4.05 20.97
N LEU A 352 -21.28 -3.67 19.69
CA LEU A 352 -21.80 -2.36 19.30
C LEU A 352 -23.33 -2.34 19.14
N ASP A 353 -23.98 -3.51 19.21
CA ASP A 353 -25.39 -3.71 18.91
C ASP A 353 -25.77 -3.15 17.52
N LEU A 354 -24.92 -3.49 16.52
CA LEU A 354 -25.07 -3.10 15.11
C LEU A 354 -25.02 -4.33 14.21
N HIS A 355 -25.65 -4.22 13.04
CA HIS A 355 -25.53 -5.28 12.05
C HIS A 355 -24.13 -5.32 11.42
N GLU A 356 -23.60 -6.52 11.17
CA GLU A 356 -22.25 -6.72 10.55
C GLU A 356 -22.06 -5.89 9.27
N SER A 357 -23.11 -5.79 8.44
CA SER A 357 -23.03 -5.01 7.20
C SER A 357 -22.82 -3.51 7.45
N THR A 358 -23.32 -2.97 8.57
CA THR A 358 -23.13 -1.56 8.94
C THR A 358 -21.68 -1.30 9.32
N ILE A 359 -21.07 -2.18 10.11
CA ILE A 359 -19.66 -2.07 10.51
C ILE A 359 -18.75 -2.27 9.30
N SER A 360 -19.01 -3.27 8.46
CA SER A 360 -18.24 -3.50 7.24
C SER A 360 -18.26 -2.27 6.32
N ARG A 361 -19.39 -1.61 6.18
CA ARG A 361 -19.52 -0.36 5.41
C ARG A 361 -18.79 0.80 6.08
N ALA A 362 -18.88 0.94 7.40
CA ALA A 362 -18.19 1.98 8.14
C ALA A 362 -16.66 1.87 8.06
N MET A 363 -16.13 0.65 8.00
CA MET A 363 -14.68 0.38 7.95
C MET A 363 -14.10 0.40 6.53
N ARG A 364 -14.94 0.29 5.50
CA ARG A 364 -14.48 0.18 4.11
C ARG A 364 -13.82 1.47 3.64
N GLY A 365 -12.60 1.36 3.09
CA GLY A 365 -11.85 2.51 2.56
C GLY A 365 -11.41 3.51 3.63
N LYS A 366 -11.39 3.12 4.91
CA LYS A 366 -10.95 3.94 6.04
C LYS A 366 -9.59 3.50 6.53
N TYR A 367 -8.76 4.47 6.91
CA TYR A 367 -7.40 4.27 7.35
C TYR A 367 -7.18 4.82 8.76
N LEU A 368 -6.39 4.10 9.52
CA LEU A 368 -5.96 4.46 10.87
C LEU A 368 -4.46 4.62 10.88
N GLN A 369 -4.00 5.74 11.43
CA GLN A 369 -2.57 6.02 11.66
C GLN A 369 -2.23 5.72 13.11
N CYS A 370 -1.10 5.06 13.32
CA CYS A 370 -0.56 4.81 14.66
C CYS A 370 0.98 4.90 14.62
N SER A 371 1.66 4.71 15.76
CA SER A 371 3.13 4.73 15.86
C SER A 371 3.84 3.73 14.92
N TRP A 372 3.15 2.69 14.46
CA TRP A 372 3.68 1.66 13.56
C TRP A 372 3.45 1.92 12.07
N GLY A 373 2.71 2.98 11.73
CA GLY A 373 2.35 3.34 10.36
C GLY A 373 0.87 3.51 10.11
N VAL A 374 0.48 3.61 8.83
CA VAL A 374 -0.92 3.77 8.39
C VAL A 374 -1.46 2.41 7.95
N PHE A 375 -2.57 2.00 8.56
CA PHE A 375 -3.20 0.71 8.28
C PHE A 375 -4.67 0.89 7.86
N PRO A 376 -5.16 0.15 6.86
CA PRO A 376 -6.59 0.12 6.58
C PRO A 376 -7.33 -0.58 7.75
N LEU A 377 -8.53 -0.12 8.11
CA LEU A 377 -9.28 -0.71 9.22
C LEU A 377 -9.56 -2.21 9.05
N ASN A 378 -9.73 -2.65 7.81
CA ASN A 378 -9.93 -4.07 7.51
C ASN A 378 -8.70 -4.95 7.86
N TYR A 379 -7.52 -4.35 8.00
CA TYR A 379 -6.30 -5.06 8.41
C TYR A 379 -6.45 -5.72 9.78
N PHE A 380 -7.21 -5.10 10.69
CA PHE A 380 -7.43 -5.61 12.05
C PHE A 380 -8.45 -6.75 12.10
N LEU A 381 -9.20 -6.97 11.03
CA LEU A 381 -10.15 -8.08 10.93
C LEU A 381 -9.43 -9.33 10.41
N THR A 382 -9.13 -10.26 11.30
CA THR A 382 -8.45 -11.49 10.95
C THR A 382 -9.18 -12.70 11.54
N SER A 383 -9.32 -13.74 10.70
CA SER A 383 -9.81 -15.03 11.16
C SER A 383 -8.73 -15.75 11.97
N VAL A 384 -9.17 -16.59 12.90
CA VAL A 384 -8.31 -17.49 13.65
C VAL A 384 -7.67 -18.49 12.69
N ALA A 385 -6.34 -18.57 12.65
CA ALA A 385 -5.62 -19.55 11.81
C ALA A 385 -5.70 -20.96 12.42
N VAL A 386 -5.59 -21.03 13.74
CA VAL A 386 -5.67 -22.30 14.50
C VAL A 386 -6.52 -22.04 15.73
N LYS A 387 -7.68 -22.71 15.81
CA LYS A 387 -8.46 -22.75 17.04
C LYS A 387 -7.71 -23.56 18.09
N SER A 388 -7.47 -22.98 19.25
CA SER A 388 -7.00 -23.72 20.41
C SER A 388 -8.05 -24.80 20.73
N SER A 389 -7.67 -26.07 20.63
CA SER A 389 -8.54 -27.16 21.11
C SER A 389 -8.54 -27.10 22.64
N ASN A 390 -9.69 -26.85 23.23
CA ASN A 390 -10.10 -26.66 24.62
C ASN A 390 -9.31 -27.43 25.72
N THR A 391 -8.00 -27.30 25.79
CA THR A 391 -7.22 -27.80 26.92
C THR A 391 -6.04 -26.84 27.15
N ASP A 392 -6.09 -26.16 28.28
CA ASP A 392 -5.06 -25.28 28.86
C ASP A 392 -4.65 -24.03 28.06
N GLY A 393 -5.37 -22.92 28.28
CA GLY A 393 -4.78 -21.55 28.30
C GLY A 393 -4.05 -21.04 27.04
N MET A 394 -4.10 -21.75 25.91
CA MET A 394 -3.47 -21.30 24.68
C MET A 394 -4.38 -20.35 23.90
N GLU A 395 -3.93 -19.13 23.69
CA GLU A 395 -4.62 -18.11 22.90
C GLU A 395 -4.73 -18.51 21.41
N ASP A 396 -5.83 -18.15 20.79
CA ASP A 396 -6.04 -18.29 19.35
C ASP A 396 -4.99 -17.46 18.60
N LYS A 397 -4.26 -18.08 17.65
CA LYS A 397 -3.17 -17.41 16.93
C LYS A 397 -3.56 -16.99 15.52
N THR A 398 -3.10 -15.82 15.13
CA THR A 398 -3.32 -15.28 13.78
C THR A 398 -2.36 -15.89 12.75
N PRO A 399 -2.71 -15.87 11.44
CA PRO A 399 -1.81 -16.32 10.38
C PRO A 399 -0.46 -15.59 10.38
N GLU A 400 -0.43 -14.32 10.78
CA GLU A 400 0.80 -13.52 10.85
C GLU A 400 1.74 -14.01 11.96
N GLN A 401 1.20 -14.28 13.13
CA GLN A 401 1.97 -14.87 14.23
C GLN A 401 2.56 -16.24 13.84
N MET A 402 1.81 -17.04 13.06
CA MET A 402 2.33 -18.30 12.55
C MET A 402 3.49 -18.09 11.56
N LYS A 403 3.39 -17.11 10.69
CA LYS A 403 4.46 -16.74 9.76
C LYS A 403 5.71 -16.26 10.50
N THR A 404 5.56 -15.45 11.54
CA THR A 404 6.69 -15.00 12.38
C THR A 404 7.38 -16.17 13.05
N MET A 405 6.63 -17.11 13.65
CA MET A 405 7.20 -18.30 14.28
C MET A 405 7.91 -19.23 13.29
N ILE A 406 7.37 -19.39 12.08
CA ILE A 406 8.04 -20.16 11.03
C ILE A 406 9.34 -19.47 10.63
N ARG A 407 9.37 -18.14 10.49
CA ARG A 407 10.58 -17.37 10.19
C ARG A 407 11.64 -17.54 11.28
N GLU A 408 11.28 -17.41 12.54
CA GLU A 408 12.19 -17.64 13.69
C GLU A 408 12.83 -19.03 13.67
N ILE A 409 12.04 -20.06 13.36
CA ILE A 409 12.54 -21.44 13.26
C ILE A 409 13.51 -21.57 12.09
N VAL A 410 13.21 -20.94 10.95
CA VAL A 410 14.08 -20.95 9.76
C VAL A 410 15.35 -20.15 10.01
N ASP A 411 15.28 -19.00 10.66
CA ASP A 411 16.43 -18.16 10.97
C ASP A 411 17.38 -18.81 12.00
N SER A 412 16.83 -19.65 12.87
CA SER A 412 17.60 -20.43 13.87
C SER A 412 18.11 -21.78 13.36
N GLU A 413 17.80 -22.17 12.11
CA GLU A 413 18.19 -23.47 11.57
C GLU A 413 19.68 -23.55 11.17
N ASN A 414 20.22 -24.77 11.17
CA ASN A 414 21.55 -25.01 10.64
C ASN A 414 21.51 -25.01 9.09
N LYS A 415 22.09 -24.02 8.47
CA LYS A 415 22.10 -23.82 7.01
C LYS A 415 22.72 -24.98 6.21
N LYS A 416 23.63 -25.77 6.82
CA LYS A 416 24.17 -27.00 6.21
C LYS A 416 23.16 -28.16 6.20
N LYS A 417 22.19 -28.16 7.15
CA LYS A 417 21.13 -29.19 7.26
C LYS A 417 19.79 -28.53 7.57
N PRO A 418 19.20 -27.78 6.61
CA PRO A 418 17.96 -27.07 6.83
C PRO A 418 16.79 -28.04 7.10
N TYR A 419 15.82 -27.57 7.89
CA TYR A 419 14.64 -28.34 8.26
C TYR A 419 13.74 -28.57 7.03
N SER A 420 13.09 -29.73 6.98
CA SER A 420 11.99 -29.95 6.03
C SER A 420 10.71 -29.31 6.54
N ASP A 421 9.74 -29.04 5.65
CA ASP A 421 8.42 -28.52 6.06
C ASP A 421 7.73 -29.43 7.07
N GLN A 422 8.01 -30.75 7.04
CA GLN A 422 7.53 -31.71 8.05
C GLN A 422 8.22 -31.48 9.40
N ALA A 423 9.54 -31.31 9.41
CA ALA A 423 10.29 -31.06 10.64
C ALA A 423 9.87 -29.73 11.29
N ILE A 424 9.60 -28.69 10.49
CA ILE A 424 9.05 -27.43 11.00
C ILE A 424 7.66 -27.64 11.60
N SER A 425 6.80 -28.43 10.95
CA SER A 425 5.49 -28.83 11.50
C SER A 425 5.63 -29.54 12.84
N ASP A 426 6.55 -30.49 12.95
CA ASP A 426 6.79 -31.26 14.17
C ASP A 426 7.32 -30.40 15.33
N LEU A 427 8.21 -29.42 15.01
CA LEU A 427 8.70 -28.42 15.97
C LEU A 427 7.58 -27.49 16.47
N LEU A 428 6.66 -27.08 15.58
CA LEU A 428 5.50 -26.28 15.96
C LEU A 428 4.51 -27.09 16.82
N ILE A 429 4.33 -28.38 16.53
CA ILE A 429 3.52 -29.29 17.36
C ILE A 429 4.14 -29.47 18.76
N ALA A 430 5.47 -29.56 18.85
CA ALA A 430 6.17 -29.61 20.13
C ALA A 430 6.01 -28.31 20.95
N LYS A 431 5.82 -27.17 20.29
CA LYS A 431 5.44 -25.88 20.91
C LYS A 431 3.93 -25.75 21.18
N GLY A 432 3.15 -26.83 21.01
CA GLY A 432 1.71 -26.86 21.27
C GLY A 432 0.81 -26.40 20.14
N ILE A 433 1.35 -26.11 18.94
CA ILE A 433 0.62 -25.55 17.82
C ILE A 433 0.41 -26.62 16.75
N LYS A 434 -0.82 -27.04 16.52
CA LYS A 434 -1.16 -28.05 15.50
C LYS A 434 -1.20 -27.41 14.10
N LEU A 435 -0.07 -27.41 13.41
CA LEU A 435 0.02 -26.93 12.03
C LEU A 435 0.44 -28.09 11.10
N TYR A 436 -0.30 -28.31 10.03
CA TYR A 436 0.00 -29.37 9.06
C TYR A 436 1.07 -28.94 8.05
N ARG A 437 1.87 -29.89 7.56
CA ARG A 437 2.92 -29.69 6.55
C ARG A 437 2.45 -28.83 5.36
N ARG A 438 1.22 -29.04 4.86
CA ARG A 438 0.69 -28.27 3.73
C ARG A 438 0.54 -26.78 4.07
N THR A 439 0.12 -26.47 5.28
CA THR A 439 -0.05 -25.09 5.75
C THR A 439 1.30 -24.41 5.98
N VAL A 440 2.29 -25.16 6.50
CA VAL A 440 3.68 -24.67 6.64
C VAL A 440 4.26 -24.33 5.27
N ASN A 441 4.09 -25.22 4.28
CA ASN A 441 4.54 -24.97 2.91
C ASN A 441 3.86 -23.72 2.33
N LYS A 442 2.53 -23.56 2.48
CA LYS A 442 1.79 -22.40 2.02
C LYS A 442 2.35 -21.11 2.62
N TYR A 443 2.50 -21.05 3.94
CA TYR A 443 3.02 -19.85 4.63
C TYR A 443 4.47 -19.56 4.25
N ARG A 444 5.32 -20.59 4.14
CA ARG A 444 6.70 -20.42 3.69
C ARG A 444 6.77 -19.83 2.28
N THR A 445 5.97 -20.34 1.36
CA THR A 445 5.92 -19.84 -0.02
C THR A 445 5.39 -18.41 -0.08
N GLU A 446 4.35 -18.08 0.71
CA GLU A 446 3.84 -16.70 0.82
C GLU A 446 4.87 -15.71 1.39
N MET A 447 5.79 -16.17 2.23
CA MET A 447 6.90 -15.36 2.76
C MET A 447 8.11 -15.29 1.82
N GLY A 448 8.07 -15.97 0.65
CA GLY A 448 9.20 -16.02 -0.28
C GLY A 448 10.39 -16.85 0.22
N ILE A 449 10.22 -17.67 1.28
CA ILE A 449 11.29 -18.51 1.82
C ILE A 449 11.43 -19.75 0.94
N PRO A 450 12.64 -20.06 0.37
CA PRO A 450 12.84 -21.21 -0.49
C PRO A 450 12.68 -22.54 0.29
N ASP A 451 12.54 -23.63 -0.44
CA ASP A 451 12.44 -24.96 0.11
C ASP A 451 13.75 -25.41 0.80
N LYS A 452 13.77 -26.64 1.36
CA LYS A 452 14.95 -27.20 2.02
C LYS A 452 16.18 -27.21 1.12
N SER A 453 16.00 -27.45 -0.19
CA SER A 453 17.11 -27.51 -1.16
C SER A 453 17.67 -26.11 -1.43
N GLY A 454 16.80 -25.12 -1.59
CA GLY A 454 17.17 -23.74 -1.84
C GLY A 454 17.83 -23.03 -0.64
N ARG A 455 17.54 -23.49 0.60
CA ARG A 455 18.14 -22.93 1.82
C ARG A 455 19.48 -23.59 2.21
N LYS A 456 19.87 -24.68 1.53
CA LYS A 456 21.10 -25.38 1.87
C LYS A 456 22.32 -24.59 1.41
N GLU A 457 23.21 -24.30 2.36
CA GLU A 457 24.57 -23.81 2.07
C GLU A 457 25.55 -25.01 2.00
N PHE A 458 26.45 -24.98 1.02
CA PHE A 458 27.40 -26.08 0.71
C PHE A 458 28.80 -25.79 1.25
#